data_cb7ffa163c9e7924fad7bc21717d9334
#
_entry.id   cb7ffa163c9e7924fad7bc21717d9334
#
_cell.length_a   1.000
_cell.length_b   1.000
_cell.length_c   1.000
_cell.angle_alpha   90.00
_cell.angle_beta   90.00
_cell.angle_gamma   90.00
#
_symmetry.space_group_name_H-M   'P 1'
#
loop_
_entity.id
_entity.type
_entity.pdbx_description
1 polymer ?
#
loop_
_entity_poly.entity_id
_entity_poly.type
_entity_poly.pdbx_seq_one_letter_code
_entity_poly.pdbx_strand_id
1 'polypeptide(L)'
;FYNGAEDMEERTDLRLSQAYEHFEGEPNLELKVMVLNINAGHNAELMEQCRMLKEYAQYVARVRGYTASMKLEEAVRRTIKECIAEGILADFLRKNRAEVEMVSILEYDKEYEEKKLRKAEYEAGLQQGERLGIEKGEQEGLNRGLAQGIVETGCAYGVSKKEILERLQERLNISCQTAQEYFAMYSGKKIS
;
A
#
# COMPACT_ATOMS: atom_id res chain seq x y z
N PHE A 1 -20.10 -3.78 -5.74
CA PHE A 1 -19.60 -5.08 -6.19
C PHE A 1 -18.12 -4.99 -6.51
N TYR A 2 -17.35 -6.04 -6.17
CA TYR A 2 -15.96 -6.19 -6.53
C TYR A 2 -15.79 -7.20 -7.66
N ASN A 3 -15.10 -6.79 -8.70
CA ASN A 3 -14.76 -7.62 -9.86
C ASN A 3 -13.29 -7.41 -10.28
N GLY A 4 -12.42 -7.11 -9.31
CA GLY A 4 -10.99 -6.94 -9.54
C GLY A 4 -10.25 -8.25 -9.70
N ALA A 5 -8.95 -8.19 -10.06
CA ALA A 5 -8.10 -9.36 -10.22
C ALA A 5 -7.35 -9.77 -8.93
N GLU A 6 -7.39 -8.94 -7.89
CA GLU A 6 -6.78 -9.27 -6.60
C GLU A 6 -7.68 -10.24 -5.84
N ASP A 7 -7.04 -11.11 -5.03
CA ASP A 7 -7.77 -12.04 -4.17
C ASP A 7 -8.52 -11.25 -3.09
N MET A 8 -9.82 -11.50 -2.98
CA MET A 8 -10.70 -10.81 -2.05
C MET A 8 -11.70 -11.80 -1.48
N GLU A 9 -11.99 -11.67 -0.19
CA GLU A 9 -13.03 -12.44 0.49
C GLU A 9 -14.39 -12.26 -0.19
N GLU A 10 -15.32 -13.19 0.04
CA GLU A 10 -16.67 -13.12 -0.53
C GLU A 10 -17.40 -11.83 -0.16
N ARG A 11 -17.17 -11.35 1.07
CA ARG A 11 -17.74 -10.12 1.59
C ARG A 11 -16.70 -9.36 2.42
N THR A 12 -16.61 -8.06 2.16
CA THR A 12 -15.78 -7.14 2.94
C THR A 12 -16.61 -5.92 3.34
N ASP A 13 -16.62 -5.57 4.62
CA ASP A 13 -17.28 -4.37 5.13
C ASP A 13 -16.24 -3.26 5.33
N LEU A 14 -16.35 -2.18 4.57
CA LEU A 14 -15.47 -1.01 4.64
C LEU A 14 -16.14 0.13 5.39
N ARG A 15 -15.33 0.95 6.06
CA ARG A 15 -15.78 2.17 6.75
C ARG A 15 -14.96 3.36 6.30
N LEU A 16 -15.61 4.51 6.16
CA LEU A 16 -14.95 5.76 5.79
C LEU A 16 -13.85 6.13 6.79
N SER A 17 -14.08 5.93 8.09
CA SER A 17 -13.10 6.18 9.14
C SER A 17 -11.79 5.40 8.98
N GLN A 18 -11.82 4.23 8.33
CA GLN A 18 -10.64 3.41 8.07
C GLN A 18 -9.73 3.96 6.95
N ALA A 19 -10.23 4.92 6.17
CA ALA A 19 -9.45 5.56 5.09
C ALA A 19 -8.56 6.71 5.59
N TYR A 20 -8.66 7.10 6.85
CA TYR A 20 -7.84 8.16 7.44
C TYR A 20 -6.66 7.57 8.21
N GLU A 21 -5.44 8.05 7.94
CA GLU A 21 -4.21 7.55 8.59
C GLU A 21 -4.15 7.85 10.10
N HIS A 22 -4.75 8.99 10.51
CA HIS A 22 -4.75 9.44 11.90
C HIS A 22 -6.16 9.84 12.31
N PHE A 23 -7.00 8.84 12.56
CA PHE A 23 -8.35 9.07 13.07
C PHE A 23 -8.43 8.64 14.53
N GLU A 24 -8.65 9.60 15.44
CA GLU A 24 -8.86 9.37 16.86
C GLU A 24 -10.30 9.72 17.26
N GLY A 25 -10.99 8.79 17.92
CA GLY A 25 -12.32 8.98 18.43
C GLY A 25 -13.46 8.48 17.54
N GLU A 26 -14.68 8.97 17.76
CA GLU A 26 -15.85 8.62 16.96
C GLU A 26 -16.03 9.63 15.80
N PRO A 27 -16.27 9.16 14.55
CA PRO A 27 -16.48 10.05 13.43
C PRO A 27 -17.83 10.75 13.52
N ASN A 28 -17.88 12.05 13.21
CA ASN A 28 -19.15 12.79 13.09
C ASN A 28 -20.00 12.30 11.90
N LEU A 29 -19.37 11.67 10.91
CA LEU A 29 -20.01 11.05 9.76
C LEU A 29 -19.30 9.73 9.45
N GLU A 30 -20.03 8.64 9.43
CA GLU A 30 -19.55 7.32 9.05
C GLU A 30 -20.31 6.77 7.85
N LEU A 31 -19.59 6.41 6.78
CA LEU A 31 -20.11 5.66 5.66
C LEU A 31 -19.66 4.19 5.79
N LYS A 32 -20.63 3.29 5.79
CA LYS A 32 -20.39 1.84 5.76
C LYS A 32 -20.72 1.31 4.39
N VAL A 33 -19.77 0.61 3.76
CA VAL A 33 -19.93 0.02 2.44
C VAL A 33 -19.72 -1.49 2.55
N MET A 34 -20.72 -2.25 2.11
CA MET A 34 -20.58 -3.69 1.93
C MET A 34 -20.09 -3.96 0.52
N VAL A 35 -18.92 -4.58 0.39
CA VAL A 35 -18.34 -5.01 -0.86
C VAL A 35 -18.55 -6.51 -1.02
N LEU A 36 -19.14 -6.92 -2.13
CA LEU A 36 -19.37 -8.33 -2.47
C LEU A 36 -18.49 -8.72 -3.65
N ASN A 37 -17.70 -9.77 -3.49
CA ASN A 37 -16.88 -10.33 -4.56
C ASN A 37 -17.77 -11.07 -5.55
N ILE A 38 -17.86 -10.54 -6.78
CA ILE A 38 -18.67 -11.12 -7.86
C ILE A 38 -17.83 -11.86 -8.92
N ASN A 39 -16.57 -12.16 -8.63
CA ASN A 39 -15.78 -13.00 -9.50
C ASN A 39 -16.35 -14.42 -9.58
N ALA A 40 -16.08 -15.11 -10.69
CA ALA A 40 -16.54 -16.48 -10.85
C ALA A 40 -16.04 -17.40 -9.72
N GLY A 41 -16.94 -18.16 -9.12
CA GLY A 41 -16.66 -19.02 -7.97
C GLY A 41 -16.94 -18.42 -6.60
N HIS A 42 -17.26 -17.11 -6.53
CA HIS A 42 -17.61 -16.43 -5.29
C HIS A 42 -19.12 -16.15 -5.18
N ASN A 43 -19.61 -15.97 -3.94
CA ASN A 43 -21.00 -15.64 -3.61
C ASN A 43 -22.04 -16.48 -4.38
N ALA A 44 -21.91 -17.81 -4.32
CA ALA A 44 -22.71 -18.76 -5.09
C ALA A 44 -24.22 -18.53 -4.95
N GLU A 45 -24.70 -18.25 -3.73
CA GLU A 45 -26.11 -17.98 -3.47
C GLU A 45 -26.61 -16.72 -4.20
N LEU A 46 -25.83 -15.62 -4.19
CA LEU A 46 -26.13 -14.42 -4.94
C LEU A 46 -26.18 -14.68 -6.44
N MET A 47 -25.23 -15.49 -6.95
CA MET A 47 -25.13 -15.87 -8.35
C MET A 47 -26.30 -16.74 -8.81
N GLU A 48 -26.87 -17.58 -7.93
CA GLU A 48 -28.06 -18.36 -8.22
C GLU A 48 -29.31 -17.49 -8.31
N GLN A 49 -29.40 -16.46 -7.46
CA GLN A 49 -30.54 -15.53 -7.44
C GLN A 49 -30.47 -14.51 -8.59
N CYS A 50 -29.29 -14.17 -9.10
CA CYS A 50 -29.10 -13.18 -10.14
C CYS A 50 -28.38 -13.77 -11.37
N ARG A 51 -29.15 -14.37 -12.29
CA ARG A 51 -28.61 -14.96 -13.51
C ARG A 51 -27.72 -14.01 -14.31
N MET A 52 -28.11 -12.75 -14.45
CA MET A 52 -27.36 -11.75 -15.21
C MET A 52 -25.99 -11.50 -14.57
N LEU A 53 -25.91 -11.43 -13.25
CA LEU A 53 -24.65 -11.25 -12.52
C LEU A 53 -23.73 -12.47 -12.69
N LYS A 54 -24.28 -13.68 -12.61
CA LYS A 54 -23.55 -14.93 -12.87
C LYS A 54 -22.97 -14.97 -14.29
N GLU A 55 -23.79 -14.63 -15.28
CA GLU A 55 -23.36 -14.60 -16.68
C GLU A 55 -22.28 -13.52 -16.92
N TYR A 56 -22.40 -12.37 -16.26
CA TYR A 56 -21.36 -11.31 -16.28
C TYR A 56 -20.04 -11.81 -15.67
N ALA A 57 -20.08 -12.45 -14.50
CA ALA A 57 -18.90 -13.02 -13.88
C ALA A 57 -18.20 -14.05 -14.79
N GLN A 58 -18.98 -14.89 -15.49
CA GLN A 58 -18.46 -15.85 -16.46
C GLN A 58 -17.81 -15.18 -17.67
N TYR A 59 -18.43 -14.12 -18.19
CA TYR A 59 -17.88 -13.32 -19.28
C TYR A 59 -16.50 -12.73 -18.89
N VAL A 60 -16.42 -12.06 -17.76
CA VAL A 60 -15.18 -11.44 -17.28
C VAL A 60 -14.09 -12.47 -17.01
N ALA A 61 -14.42 -13.57 -16.35
CA ALA A 61 -13.47 -14.65 -16.08
C ALA A 61 -12.88 -15.23 -17.38
N ARG A 62 -13.70 -15.36 -18.43
CA ARG A 62 -13.28 -15.85 -19.73
C ARG A 62 -12.37 -14.87 -20.47
N VAL A 63 -12.67 -13.57 -20.44
CA VAL A 63 -11.79 -12.54 -20.99
C VAL A 63 -10.42 -12.62 -20.30
N ARG A 64 -10.39 -12.64 -18.97
CA ARG A 64 -9.15 -12.76 -18.19
C ARG A 64 -8.37 -14.04 -18.50
N GLY A 65 -9.05 -15.15 -18.66
CA GLY A 65 -8.43 -16.42 -19.05
C GLY A 65 -7.72 -16.33 -20.41
N TYR A 66 -8.34 -15.69 -21.38
CA TYR A 66 -7.76 -15.53 -22.71
C TYR A 66 -6.63 -14.51 -22.78
N THR A 67 -6.66 -13.46 -21.96
CA THR A 67 -5.57 -12.46 -21.95
C THR A 67 -4.23 -13.02 -21.47
N ALA A 68 -4.22 -14.17 -20.80
CA ALA A 68 -2.99 -14.88 -20.46
C ALA A 68 -2.23 -15.41 -21.70
N SER A 69 -2.90 -15.61 -22.85
CA SER A 69 -2.34 -16.25 -24.04
C SER A 69 -2.50 -15.47 -25.34
N MET A 70 -3.31 -14.41 -25.36
CA MET A 70 -3.58 -13.61 -26.55
C MET A 70 -3.78 -12.13 -26.22
N LYS A 71 -3.77 -11.28 -27.23
CA LYS A 71 -4.01 -9.84 -27.06
C LYS A 71 -5.44 -9.58 -26.57
N LEU A 72 -5.58 -8.52 -25.76
CA LEU A 72 -6.85 -8.15 -25.14
C LEU A 72 -8.01 -8.03 -26.14
N GLU A 73 -7.80 -7.35 -27.26
CA GLU A 73 -8.83 -7.19 -28.31
C GLU A 73 -9.32 -8.53 -28.86
N GLU A 74 -8.39 -9.47 -29.08
CA GLU A 74 -8.71 -10.81 -29.57
C GLU A 74 -9.45 -11.61 -28.49
N ALA A 75 -9.00 -11.51 -27.23
CA ALA A 75 -9.64 -12.15 -26.08
C ALA A 75 -11.10 -11.70 -25.92
N VAL A 76 -11.34 -10.38 -25.97
CA VAL A 76 -12.69 -9.80 -25.88
C VAL A 76 -13.57 -10.27 -27.03
N ARG A 77 -13.10 -10.14 -28.28
CA ARG A 77 -13.88 -10.56 -29.48
C ARG A 77 -14.21 -12.05 -29.45
N ARG A 78 -13.25 -12.87 -29.06
CA ARG A 78 -13.43 -14.31 -28.92
C ARG A 78 -14.46 -14.63 -27.84
N THR A 79 -14.31 -14.02 -26.66
CA THR A 79 -15.25 -14.22 -25.54
C THR A 79 -16.67 -13.82 -25.91
N ILE A 80 -16.86 -12.67 -26.55
CA ILE A 80 -18.20 -12.22 -27.03
C ILE A 80 -18.81 -13.28 -27.96
N LYS A 81 -18.05 -13.78 -28.92
CA LYS A 81 -18.53 -14.79 -29.87
C LYS A 81 -18.96 -16.08 -29.20
N GLU A 82 -18.13 -16.58 -28.26
CA GLU A 82 -18.39 -17.83 -27.54
C GLU A 82 -19.55 -17.67 -26.56
N CYS A 83 -19.62 -16.58 -25.79
CA CYS A 83 -20.72 -16.29 -24.88
C CYS A 83 -22.07 -16.19 -25.61
N ILE A 84 -22.11 -15.55 -26.79
CA ILE A 84 -23.32 -15.51 -27.64
C ILE A 84 -23.74 -16.92 -28.07
N ALA A 85 -22.80 -17.76 -28.44
CA ALA A 85 -23.08 -19.14 -28.86
C ALA A 85 -23.60 -20.03 -27.73
N GLU A 86 -23.10 -19.82 -26.52
CA GLU A 86 -23.48 -20.56 -25.31
C GLU A 86 -24.71 -19.98 -24.58
N GLY A 87 -25.26 -18.86 -25.03
CA GLY A 87 -26.42 -18.23 -24.40
C GLY A 87 -26.09 -17.37 -23.19
N ILE A 88 -24.81 -17.09 -22.90
CA ILE A 88 -24.32 -16.26 -21.81
C ILE A 88 -24.42 -14.79 -22.22
N LEU A 89 -25.23 -13.98 -21.54
CA LEU A 89 -25.51 -12.60 -21.90
C LEU A 89 -25.87 -12.40 -23.38
N ALA A 90 -26.37 -13.44 -24.07
CA ALA A 90 -26.44 -13.50 -25.54
C ALA A 90 -27.19 -12.32 -26.16
N ASP A 91 -28.36 -11.97 -25.64
CA ASP A 91 -29.19 -10.89 -26.21
C ASP A 91 -28.54 -9.52 -25.93
N PHE A 92 -27.93 -9.32 -24.76
CA PHE A 92 -27.21 -8.11 -24.45
C PHE A 92 -25.97 -7.94 -25.34
N LEU A 93 -25.16 -8.98 -25.48
CA LEU A 93 -23.95 -8.96 -26.30
C LEU A 93 -24.26 -8.79 -27.83
N ARG A 94 -25.38 -9.36 -28.35
CA ARG A 94 -25.78 -9.14 -29.73
C ARG A 94 -26.18 -7.69 -29.97
N LYS A 95 -26.93 -7.11 -29.03
CA LYS A 95 -27.47 -5.75 -29.18
C LYS A 95 -26.37 -4.68 -29.00
N ASN A 96 -25.45 -4.89 -28.06
CA ASN A 96 -24.48 -3.87 -27.65
C ASN A 96 -23.02 -4.25 -27.95
N ARG A 97 -22.80 -5.10 -28.97
CA ARG A 97 -21.50 -5.70 -29.25
C ARG A 97 -20.35 -4.70 -29.36
N ALA A 98 -20.53 -3.64 -30.16
CA ALA A 98 -19.47 -2.65 -30.36
C ALA A 98 -19.16 -1.86 -29.10
N GLU A 99 -20.16 -1.53 -28.30
CA GLU A 99 -20.01 -0.82 -27.04
C GLU A 99 -19.31 -1.68 -26.00
N VAL A 100 -19.73 -2.94 -25.85
CA VAL A 100 -19.09 -3.91 -24.93
C VAL A 100 -17.63 -4.15 -25.30
N GLU A 101 -17.32 -4.30 -26.61
CA GLU A 101 -15.95 -4.46 -27.09
C GLU A 101 -15.09 -3.25 -26.68
N MET A 102 -15.57 -2.03 -26.93
CA MET A 102 -14.86 -0.80 -26.60
C MET A 102 -14.68 -0.60 -25.08
N VAL A 103 -15.76 -0.77 -24.30
CA VAL A 103 -15.72 -0.57 -22.84
C VAL A 103 -14.83 -1.62 -22.16
N SER A 104 -14.93 -2.88 -22.57
CA SER A 104 -14.08 -3.95 -22.00
C SER A 104 -12.59 -3.70 -22.25
N ILE A 105 -12.22 -3.18 -23.41
CA ILE A 105 -10.83 -2.82 -23.72
C ILE A 105 -10.37 -1.64 -22.84
N LEU A 106 -11.17 -0.59 -22.73
CA LEU A 106 -10.84 0.60 -21.95
C LEU A 106 -10.72 0.30 -20.44
N GLU A 107 -11.64 -0.50 -19.90
CA GLU A 107 -11.59 -0.88 -18.48
C GLU A 107 -10.35 -1.72 -18.16
N TYR A 108 -9.98 -2.63 -19.04
CA TYR A 108 -8.82 -3.48 -18.84
C TYR A 108 -7.50 -2.71 -18.94
N ASP A 109 -7.38 -1.80 -19.89
CA ASP A 109 -6.22 -0.92 -20.04
C ASP A 109 -6.06 -0.02 -18.79
N LYS A 110 -7.17 0.53 -18.28
CA LYS A 110 -7.17 1.34 -17.07
C LYS A 110 -6.70 0.53 -15.86
N GLU A 111 -7.22 -0.68 -15.65
CA GLU A 111 -6.80 -1.55 -14.54
C GLU A 111 -5.31 -1.90 -14.63
N TYR A 112 -4.79 -2.16 -15.82
CA TYR A 112 -3.38 -2.43 -16.06
C TYR A 112 -2.49 -1.22 -15.73
N GLU A 113 -2.84 -0.03 -16.21
CA GLU A 113 -2.10 1.21 -15.96
C GLU A 113 -2.14 1.61 -14.48
N GLU A 114 -3.28 1.45 -13.80
CA GLU A 114 -3.40 1.69 -12.37
C GLU A 114 -2.50 0.75 -11.53
N LYS A 115 -2.43 -0.53 -11.88
CA LYS A 115 -1.53 -1.47 -11.21
C LYS A 115 -0.07 -1.11 -11.40
N LYS A 116 0.30 -0.73 -12.61
CA LYS A 116 1.65 -0.29 -12.93
C LYS A 116 2.04 0.98 -12.17
N LEU A 117 1.11 1.94 -12.09
CA LEU A 117 1.31 3.18 -11.34
C LEU A 117 1.50 2.90 -9.84
N ARG A 118 0.58 2.14 -9.22
CA ARG A 118 0.69 1.77 -7.79
C ARG A 118 2.00 1.06 -7.48
N LYS A 119 2.44 0.14 -8.36
CA LYS A 119 3.71 -0.55 -8.18
C LYS A 119 4.89 0.43 -8.23
N ALA A 120 4.90 1.37 -9.18
CA ALA A 120 5.93 2.39 -9.30
C ALA A 120 5.96 3.33 -8.09
N GLU A 121 4.78 3.75 -7.60
CA GLU A 121 4.66 4.58 -6.39
C GLU A 121 5.15 3.85 -5.14
N TYR A 122 4.81 2.58 -4.98
CA TYR A 122 5.29 1.75 -3.88
C TYR A 122 6.82 1.59 -3.90
N GLU A 123 7.40 1.28 -5.07
CA GLU A 123 8.84 1.15 -5.23
C GLU A 123 9.57 2.48 -4.95
N ALA A 124 9.02 3.61 -5.42
CA ALA A 124 9.55 4.94 -5.14
C ALA A 124 9.50 5.28 -3.64
N GLY A 125 8.37 4.99 -2.98
CA GLY A 125 8.20 5.17 -1.53
C GLY A 125 9.20 4.33 -0.72
N LEU A 126 9.42 3.08 -1.11
CA LEU A 126 10.38 2.19 -0.45
C LEU A 126 11.81 2.74 -0.56
N GLN A 127 12.23 3.15 -1.77
CA GLN A 127 13.55 3.73 -2.00
C GLN A 127 13.75 5.04 -1.21
N GLN A 128 12.73 5.89 -1.16
CA GLN A 128 12.77 7.12 -0.39
C GLN A 128 12.88 6.84 1.12
N GLY A 129 12.10 5.88 1.63
CA GLY A 129 12.14 5.46 3.03
C GLY A 129 13.50 4.89 3.42
N GLU A 130 14.09 4.04 2.58
CA GLU A 130 15.42 3.48 2.79
C GLU A 130 16.49 4.57 2.83
N ARG A 131 16.47 5.50 1.88
CA ARG A 131 17.42 6.63 1.84
C ARG A 131 17.31 7.50 3.11
N LEU A 132 16.10 7.87 3.51
CA LEU A 132 15.88 8.65 4.72
C LEU A 132 16.28 7.88 6.00
N GLY A 133 16.07 6.57 6.01
CA GLY A 133 16.50 5.71 7.11
C GLY A 133 18.03 5.65 7.25
N ILE A 134 18.74 5.50 6.14
CA ILE A 134 20.22 5.53 6.12
C ILE A 134 20.73 6.89 6.58
N GLU A 135 20.23 7.99 6.02
CA GLU A 135 20.66 9.35 6.37
C GLU A 135 20.45 9.65 7.87
N LYS A 136 19.29 9.29 8.41
CA LYS A 136 19.02 9.42 9.86
C LYS A 136 19.94 8.55 10.69
N GLY A 137 20.15 7.30 10.28
CA GLY A 137 21.03 6.37 10.98
C GLY A 137 22.48 6.86 11.03
N GLU A 138 23.00 7.37 9.93
CA GLU A 138 24.34 7.97 9.84
C GLU A 138 24.47 9.20 10.75
N GLN A 139 23.49 10.10 10.70
CA GLN A 139 23.47 11.31 11.54
C GLN A 139 23.40 10.98 13.02
N GLU A 140 22.54 10.03 13.41
CA GLU A 140 22.46 9.56 14.81
C GLU A 140 23.75 8.86 15.25
N GLY A 141 24.35 8.04 14.39
CA GLY A 141 25.61 7.38 14.64
C GLY A 141 26.76 8.37 14.88
N LEU A 142 26.84 9.40 14.02
CA LEU A 142 27.81 10.48 14.17
C LEU A 142 27.62 11.25 15.47
N ASN A 143 26.37 11.63 15.80
CA ASN A 143 26.04 12.35 17.04
C ASN A 143 26.38 11.53 18.28
N ARG A 144 26.09 10.22 18.28
CA ARG A 144 26.46 9.31 19.38
C ARG A 144 27.97 9.18 19.53
N GLY A 145 28.70 9.03 18.44
CA GLY A 145 30.17 8.96 18.46
C GLY A 145 30.80 10.24 19.00
N LEU A 146 30.33 11.41 18.58
CA LEU A 146 30.80 12.71 19.08
C LEU A 146 30.45 12.89 20.57
N ALA A 147 29.22 12.53 20.98
CA ALA A 147 28.80 12.60 22.38
C ALA A 147 29.69 11.72 23.27
N GLN A 148 29.94 10.48 22.86
CA GLN A 148 30.82 9.57 23.54
C GLN A 148 32.22 10.14 23.69
N GLY A 149 32.81 10.65 22.63
CA GLY A 149 34.15 11.27 22.64
C GLY A 149 34.22 12.46 23.60
N ILE A 150 33.20 13.35 23.59
CA ILE A 150 33.16 14.51 24.50
C ILE A 150 33.07 14.08 25.96
N VAL A 151 32.20 13.10 26.29
CA VAL A 151 31.99 12.64 27.67
C VAL A 151 33.21 11.88 28.16
N GLU A 152 33.71 10.90 27.45
CA GLU A 152 34.86 10.08 27.84
C GLU A 152 36.12 10.94 28.02
N THR A 153 36.39 11.83 27.06
CA THR A 153 37.54 12.75 27.16
C THR A 153 37.38 13.73 28.31
N GLY A 154 36.19 14.34 28.48
CA GLY A 154 35.91 15.26 29.58
C GLY A 154 36.09 14.59 30.93
N CYS A 155 35.60 13.38 31.13
CA CYS A 155 35.77 12.60 32.35
C CYS A 155 37.24 12.24 32.60
N ALA A 156 37.98 11.83 31.54
CA ALA A 156 39.39 11.48 31.67
C ALA A 156 40.28 12.65 32.11
N TYR A 157 39.97 13.87 31.67
CA TYR A 157 40.70 15.09 32.04
C TYR A 157 40.13 15.80 33.27
N GLY A 158 39.13 15.22 33.96
CA GLY A 158 38.56 15.80 35.19
C GLY A 158 37.73 17.06 34.96
N VAL A 159 37.18 17.25 33.77
CA VAL A 159 36.29 18.36 33.44
C VAL A 159 34.97 18.22 34.22
N SER A 160 34.43 19.35 34.72
CA SER A 160 33.18 19.30 35.48
C SER A 160 31.99 18.81 34.63
N LYS A 161 31.07 18.09 35.28
CA LYS A 161 29.83 17.64 34.62
C LYS A 161 29.09 18.77 33.91
N LYS A 162 29.01 19.94 34.53
CA LYS A 162 28.34 21.13 33.96
C LYS A 162 28.98 21.53 32.62
N GLU A 163 30.29 21.63 32.61
CA GLU A 163 31.03 22.01 31.39
C GLU A 163 30.93 20.95 30.27
N ILE A 164 30.91 19.66 30.62
CA ILE A 164 30.69 18.58 29.65
C ILE A 164 29.28 18.71 29.02
N LEU A 165 28.24 18.95 29.83
CA LEU A 165 26.89 19.14 29.35
C LEU A 165 26.74 20.38 28.43
N GLU A 166 27.37 21.48 28.78
CA GLU A 166 27.42 22.70 27.96
C GLU A 166 28.07 22.40 26.60
N ARG A 167 29.21 21.73 26.58
CA ARG A 167 29.92 21.31 25.34
C ARG A 167 29.07 20.38 24.47
N LEU A 168 28.33 19.42 25.08
CA LEU A 168 27.41 18.53 24.35
C LEU A 168 26.31 19.33 23.66
N GLN A 169 25.69 20.28 24.37
CA GLN A 169 24.63 21.11 23.81
C GLN A 169 25.14 22.00 22.66
N GLU A 170 26.28 22.63 22.82
CA GLU A 170 26.87 23.51 21.79
C GLU A 170 27.31 22.73 20.56
N ARG A 171 27.98 21.59 20.73
CA ARG A 171 28.56 20.84 19.62
C ARG A 171 27.56 20.03 18.82
N LEU A 172 26.53 19.52 19.48
CA LEU A 172 25.52 18.64 18.89
C LEU A 172 24.20 19.37 18.64
N ASN A 173 24.06 20.63 19.10
CA ASN A 173 22.83 21.39 19.05
C ASN A 173 21.62 20.64 19.61
N ILE A 174 21.79 20.01 20.78
CA ILE A 174 20.80 19.19 21.46
C ILE A 174 20.26 19.85 22.74
N SER A 175 19.11 19.36 23.22
CA SER A 175 18.51 19.83 24.45
C SER A 175 19.37 19.45 25.68
N CYS A 176 19.19 20.17 26.79
CA CYS A 176 19.82 19.84 28.05
C CYS A 176 19.46 18.40 28.53
N GLN A 177 18.24 17.97 28.31
CA GLN A 177 17.77 16.63 28.63
C GLN A 177 18.54 15.56 27.87
N THR A 178 18.67 15.70 26.54
CA THR A 178 19.41 14.77 25.67
C THR A 178 20.89 14.76 26.02
N ALA A 179 21.48 15.92 26.40
CA ALA A 179 22.86 15.99 26.86
C ALA A 179 23.06 15.20 28.17
N GLN A 180 22.11 15.25 29.11
CA GLN A 180 22.15 14.48 30.34
C GLN A 180 22.04 12.97 30.08
N GLU A 181 21.21 12.55 29.10
CA GLU A 181 21.10 11.15 28.71
C GLU A 181 22.42 10.63 28.11
N TYR A 182 23.06 11.38 27.24
CA TYR A 182 24.37 11.02 26.72
C TYR A 182 25.44 10.97 27.80
N PHE A 183 25.44 11.93 28.71
CA PHE A 183 26.38 11.92 29.85
C PHE A 183 26.16 10.67 30.71
N ALA A 184 24.94 10.33 31.05
CA ALA A 184 24.63 9.13 31.86
C ALA A 184 25.05 7.84 31.14
N MET A 185 24.88 7.78 29.82
CA MET A 185 25.21 6.62 29.00
C MET A 185 26.72 6.35 28.91
N TYR A 186 27.56 7.40 28.86
CA TYR A 186 28.98 7.27 28.56
C TYR A 186 29.91 7.57 29.77
N SER A 187 29.43 8.26 30.82
CA SER A 187 30.26 8.60 32.00
C SER A 187 30.68 7.40 32.87
N GLY A 188 29.97 6.26 32.76
CA GLY A 188 30.23 5.04 33.53
C GLY A 188 31.14 4.00 32.84
N LYS A 189 31.53 4.18 31.60
CA LYS A 189 32.44 3.26 30.89
C LYS A 189 33.87 3.58 31.28
N LYS A 190 34.47 2.78 32.21
CA LYS A 190 35.92 2.76 32.41
C LYS A 190 36.58 2.34 31.09
N ILE A 191 37.47 3.21 30.58
CA ILE A 191 38.40 2.86 29.51
C ILE A 191 39.26 1.72 30.03
N SER A 192 39.11 0.52 29.48
CA SER A 192 40.00 -0.64 29.71
C SER A 192 41.12 -0.60 28.70
#